data_6b8d38da545c45baab4c76d703ec5f61
#
_entry.id   6b8d38da545c45baab4c76d703ec5f61
#
_cell.length_a   1.000
_cell.length_b   1.000
_cell.length_c   1.000
_cell.angle_alpha   90.00
_cell.angle_beta   90.00
_cell.angle_gamma   90.00
#
_symmetry.space_group_name_H-M   'P 1'
#
loop_
_entity.id
_entity.type
_entity.pdbx_description
1 polymer ?
#
loop_
_entity_poly.entity_id
_entity_poly.type
_entity_poly.pdbx_seq_one_letter_code
_entity_poly.pdbx_strand_id
1 'polypeptide(L)'
;MLQLIDRKKKIFFYLILFLLLSTQITKNKNVNNNFNISLEKIEVTGLSNKNNLKVYKSLKFLLTENIFFIDKSDFYNVLKKNNLIEYFYIKKIYPDLIKIIIKQTDFLAKTTKNNKIFYIGSNGKLIHTSQIDSFNNKLPFVYTKGNYIDFIKLKKIIDKSKFQFDTIESFYYFPSNRWDIKTKDGFLIKLPEENISESLKFAELIIKDKKFKDKKIIDLRIFNNIVLSDE
;
A
#
# COMPACT_ATOMS: atom_id res chain seq x y z
N MET A 1 32.10 26.71 63.94
CA MET A 1 31.13 27.44 63.11
C MET A 1 31.28 27.01 61.68
N LEU A 2 30.40 26.12 61.18
CA LEU A 2 30.35 25.72 59.78
C LEU A 2 29.54 26.81 59.07
N GLN A 3 30.21 27.64 58.25
CA GLN A 3 29.51 28.58 57.40
C GLN A 3 28.63 27.87 56.42
N LEU A 4 27.32 28.15 56.48
CA LEU A 4 26.33 27.71 55.49
C LEU A 4 26.71 28.31 54.13
N ILE A 5 27.32 27.48 53.28
CA ILE A 5 27.64 27.89 51.90
C ILE A 5 26.32 28.24 51.22
N ASP A 6 26.20 29.48 50.74
CA ASP A 6 25.04 30.02 50.03
C ASP A 6 24.60 29.08 48.92
N ARG A 7 23.29 28.89 48.78
CA ARG A 7 22.66 27.95 47.83
C ARG A 7 23.15 28.16 46.39
N LYS A 8 23.38 29.42 46.01
CA LYS A 8 23.93 29.79 44.68
C LYS A 8 25.39 29.33 44.52
N LYS A 9 26.21 29.42 45.54
CA LYS A 9 27.61 28.94 45.52
C LYS A 9 27.70 27.42 45.44
N LYS A 10 26.76 26.69 46.05
CA LYS A 10 26.66 25.22 45.92
C LYS A 10 26.30 24.82 44.48
N ILE A 11 25.33 25.47 43.86
CA ILE A 11 24.92 25.21 42.48
C ILE A 11 26.08 25.48 41.53
N PHE A 12 26.78 26.61 41.71
CA PHE A 12 27.95 26.93 40.90
C PHE A 12 29.10 25.94 41.08
N PHE A 13 29.34 25.46 42.30
CA PHE A 13 30.31 24.40 42.55
C PHE A 13 29.96 23.10 41.87
N TYR A 14 28.69 22.65 41.89
CA TYR A 14 28.24 21.45 41.18
C TYR A 14 28.33 21.63 39.67
N LEU A 15 28.08 22.80 39.16
CA LEU A 15 28.21 23.10 37.75
C LEU A 15 29.66 23.02 37.25
N ILE A 16 30.60 23.57 38.04
CA ILE A 16 32.06 23.46 37.81
C ILE A 16 32.49 21.98 37.91
N LEU A 17 32.03 21.25 38.92
CA LEU A 17 32.34 19.83 39.08
C LEU A 17 31.81 19.00 37.90
N PHE A 18 30.59 19.28 37.44
CA PHE A 18 30.01 18.68 36.27
C PHE A 18 30.84 18.96 35.02
N LEU A 19 31.25 20.21 34.80
CA LEU A 19 32.14 20.60 33.70
C LEU A 19 33.49 19.87 33.77
N LEU A 20 34.09 19.80 34.95
CA LEU A 20 35.37 19.09 35.14
C LEU A 20 35.25 17.60 34.89
N LEU A 21 34.14 16.99 35.29
CA LEU A 21 33.89 15.56 35.04
C LEU A 21 33.56 15.33 33.56
N SER A 22 32.85 16.24 32.89
CA SER A 22 32.53 16.14 31.46
C SER A 22 33.75 16.37 30.55
N THR A 23 34.80 17.08 31.04
CA THR A 23 36.05 17.31 30.29
C THR A 23 37.12 16.24 30.51
N GLN A 24 36.81 15.16 31.20
CA GLN A 24 37.66 13.96 31.22
C GLN A 24 37.68 13.30 29.84
N ILE A 25 38.07 14.09 28.83
CA ILE A 25 38.48 13.54 27.53
C ILE A 25 39.79 12.82 27.78
N THR A 26 39.73 11.54 27.97
CA THR A 26 40.91 10.70 28.01
C THR A 26 41.69 10.92 26.74
N LYS A 27 42.86 11.57 26.86
CA LYS A 27 43.85 11.66 25.76
C LYS A 27 44.47 10.28 25.48
N ASN A 28 43.65 9.24 25.38
CA ASN A 28 44.09 7.99 24.84
C ASN A 28 44.12 8.13 23.31
N LYS A 29 45.30 8.52 22.82
CA LYS A 29 45.63 8.70 21.40
C LYS A 29 45.44 7.43 20.52
N ASN A 30 44.86 6.37 21.00
CA ASN A 30 44.66 5.12 20.28
C ASN A 30 43.23 4.55 20.38
N VAL A 31 42.27 5.35 20.80
CA VAL A 31 40.87 4.96 20.61
C VAL A 31 40.42 5.58 19.30
N ASN A 32 40.78 4.96 18.18
CA ASN A 32 39.95 4.95 17.00
C ASN A 32 38.65 4.23 17.38
N ASN A 33 37.92 4.82 18.34
CA ASN A 33 36.53 4.49 18.58
C ASN A 33 35.75 5.06 17.42
N ASN A 34 36.00 4.55 16.23
CA ASN A 34 34.95 4.45 15.26
C ASN A 34 33.89 3.61 15.96
N PHE A 35 32.86 4.28 16.55
CA PHE A 35 31.59 3.64 16.90
C PHE A 35 30.95 3.19 15.59
N ASN A 36 31.67 2.32 14.89
CA ASN A 36 31.20 1.73 13.66
C ASN A 36 30.39 0.48 14.05
N ILE A 37 29.19 0.75 14.58
CA ILE A 37 28.23 -0.33 14.82
C ILE A 37 27.62 -0.65 13.46
N SER A 38 28.22 -1.62 12.77
CA SER A 38 27.77 -2.07 11.49
C SER A 38 26.44 -2.83 11.61
N LEU A 39 25.58 -2.62 10.62
CA LEU A 39 24.36 -3.41 10.49
C LEU A 39 24.74 -4.84 10.08
N GLU A 40 24.39 -5.83 10.91
CA GLU A 40 24.68 -7.24 10.65
C GLU A 40 23.44 -8.00 10.14
N LYS A 41 22.25 -7.56 10.55
CA LYS A 41 21.02 -8.31 10.26
C LYS A 41 19.89 -7.42 9.75
N ILE A 42 19.22 -7.91 8.68
CA ILE A 42 17.96 -7.34 8.17
C ILE A 42 16.89 -8.42 8.23
N GLU A 43 15.80 -8.16 8.94
CA GLU A 43 14.62 -9.01 8.97
C GLU A 43 13.52 -8.40 8.12
N VAL A 44 12.97 -9.16 7.17
CA VAL A 44 11.86 -8.74 6.30
C VAL A 44 10.68 -9.66 6.54
N THR A 45 9.53 -9.07 6.85
CA THR A 45 8.29 -9.81 7.11
C THR A 45 7.09 -9.14 6.42
N GLY A 46 6.02 -9.91 6.19
CA GLY A 46 4.73 -9.40 5.68
C GLY A 46 4.41 -9.77 4.24
N LEU A 47 5.36 -10.33 3.48
CA LEU A 47 5.11 -10.99 2.19
C LEU A 47 5.30 -12.51 2.33
N SER A 48 5.12 -13.23 1.23
CA SER A 48 5.52 -14.64 1.20
C SER A 48 7.05 -14.80 1.38
N ASN A 49 7.48 -15.97 1.85
CA ASN A 49 8.90 -16.25 2.11
C ASN A 49 9.79 -15.94 0.88
N LYS A 50 9.34 -16.33 -0.31
CA LYS A 50 10.03 -16.05 -1.57
C LYS A 50 10.18 -14.55 -1.85
N ASN A 51 9.14 -13.77 -1.59
CA ASN A 51 9.13 -12.34 -1.83
C ASN A 51 9.85 -11.56 -0.71
N ASN A 52 9.74 -11.99 0.55
CA ASN A 52 10.57 -11.46 1.65
C ASN A 52 12.07 -11.63 1.34
N LEU A 53 12.46 -12.81 0.84
CA LEU A 53 13.85 -13.07 0.45
C LEU A 53 14.32 -12.17 -0.70
N LYS A 54 13.45 -11.88 -1.69
CA LYS A 54 13.79 -10.93 -2.77
C LYS A 54 14.02 -9.53 -2.23
N VAL A 55 13.15 -9.05 -1.33
CA VAL A 55 13.31 -7.75 -0.66
C VAL A 55 14.60 -7.72 0.15
N TYR A 56 14.86 -8.74 0.97
CA TYR A 56 16.11 -8.87 1.70
C TYR A 56 17.33 -8.76 0.79
N LYS A 57 17.37 -9.53 -0.31
CA LYS A 57 18.47 -9.49 -1.28
C LYS A 57 18.70 -8.10 -1.90
N SER A 58 17.62 -7.36 -2.15
CA SER A 58 17.70 -6.00 -2.71
C SER A 58 18.19 -4.95 -1.70
N LEU A 59 18.18 -5.27 -0.41
CA LEU A 59 18.65 -4.41 0.69
C LEU A 59 19.98 -4.87 1.28
N LYS A 60 20.54 -5.96 0.76
CA LYS A 60 21.77 -6.55 1.30
C LYS A 60 22.99 -5.60 1.24
N PHE A 61 22.97 -4.59 0.36
CA PHE A 61 24.02 -3.58 0.26
C PHE A 61 24.14 -2.71 1.52
N LEU A 62 23.08 -2.66 2.35
CA LEU A 62 23.11 -1.93 3.64
C LEU A 62 23.82 -2.70 4.75
N LEU A 63 24.07 -4.02 4.57
CA LEU A 63 24.87 -4.79 5.52
C LEU A 63 26.29 -4.25 5.49
N THR A 64 26.87 -4.08 6.66
CA THR A 64 28.18 -3.43 6.89
C THR A 64 28.18 -1.91 6.95
N GLU A 65 27.07 -1.25 6.56
CA GLU A 65 26.92 0.18 6.81
C GLU A 65 26.67 0.45 8.31
N ASN A 66 27.04 1.63 8.77
CA ASN A 66 26.78 2.02 10.14
C ASN A 66 25.29 2.28 10.36
N ILE A 67 24.65 1.52 11.27
CA ILE A 67 23.19 1.57 11.51
C ILE A 67 22.69 2.97 11.85
N PHE A 68 23.52 3.85 12.44
CA PHE A 68 23.13 5.22 12.79
C PHE A 68 22.97 6.10 11.56
N PHE A 69 23.75 5.87 10.51
CA PHE A 69 23.76 6.70 9.30
C PHE A 69 22.82 6.20 8.18
N ILE A 70 22.26 5.00 8.33
CA ILE A 70 21.27 4.50 7.37
C ILE A 70 19.97 5.30 7.50
N ASP A 71 19.53 5.92 6.41
CA ASP A 71 18.32 6.73 6.37
C ASP A 71 17.11 5.99 5.79
N LYS A 72 15.90 6.54 6.02
CA LYS A 72 14.67 6.00 5.41
C LYS A 72 14.70 6.03 3.88
N SER A 73 15.40 6.99 3.29
CA SER A 73 15.56 7.13 1.83
C SER A 73 16.23 5.91 1.20
N ASP A 74 17.18 5.27 1.90
CA ASP A 74 17.91 4.11 1.41
C ASP A 74 16.98 2.92 1.16
N PHE A 75 15.98 2.77 2.03
CA PHE A 75 14.95 1.74 1.88
C PHE A 75 13.86 2.14 0.90
N TYR A 76 13.44 3.41 0.93
CA TYR A 76 12.29 3.90 0.18
C TYR A 76 12.47 3.67 -1.32
N ASN A 77 13.64 4.00 -1.86
CA ASN A 77 13.96 3.84 -3.28
C ASN A 77 13.91 2.38 -3.76
N VAL A 78 14.22 1.44 -2.89
CA VAL A 78 14.18 0.00 -3.18
C VAL A 78 12.77 -0.55 -3.01
N LEU A 79 12.14 -0.26 -1.88
CA LEU A 79 10.83 -0.83 -1.53
C LEU A 79 9.70 -0.28 -2.38
N LYS A 80 9.73 1.01 -2.77
CA LYS A 80 8.73 1.63 -3.64
C LYS A 80 8.64 0.98 -5.03
N LYS A 81 9.74 0.41 -5.53
CA LYS A 81 9.78 -0.30 -6.82
C LYS A 81 9.05 -1.65 -6.78
N ASN A 82 8.80 -2.19 -5.59
CA ASN A 82 8.11 -3.47 -5.45
C ASN A 82 6.59 -3.27 -5.47
N ASN A 83 5.92 -3.78 -6.49
CA ASN A 83 4.48 -3.59 -6.67
C ASN A 83 3.62 -4.36 -5.65
N LEU A 84 4.18 -5.36 -4.98
CA LEU A 84 3.48 -6.10 -3.92
C LEU A 84 3.34 -5.29 -2.62
N ILE A 85 4.08 -4.19 -2.46
CA ILE A 85 4.12 -3.43 -1.23
C ILE A 85 3.04 -2.33 -1.26
N GLU A 86 2.10 -2.39 -0.31
CA GLU A 86 1.14 -1.33 -0.04
C GLU A 86 1.81 -0.22 0.76
N TYR A 87 2.33 -0.58 1.93
CA TYR A 87 3.15 0.27 2.78
C TYR A 87 4.12 -0.58 3.62
N PHE A 88 5.07 0.07 4.27
CA PHE A 88 6.06 -0.61 5.10
C PHE A 88 6.47 0.25 6.29
N TYR A 89 6.92 -0.42 7.34
CA TYR A 89 7.52 0.17 8.53
C TYR A 89 8.94 -0.34 8.70
N ILE A 90 9.84 0.56 9.11
CA ILE A 90 11.23 0.24 9.37
C ILE A 90 11.50 0.53 10.84
N LYS A 91 12.03 -0.45 11.54
CA LYS A 91 12.44 -0.35 12.94
C LYS A 91 13.91 -0.70 13.06
N LYS A 92 14.74 0.26 13.50
CA LYS A 92 16.11 -0.01 13.93
C LYS A 92 16.07 -0.61 15.33
N ILE A 93 16.74 -1.73 15.52
CA ILE A 93 16.89 -2.43 16.79
C ILE A 93 18.39 -2.51 17.05
N TYR A 94 18.86 -1.62 17.89
CA TYR A 94 20.27 -1.54 18.21
C TYR A 94 20.75 -2.78 18.98
N PRO A 95 22.01 -3.21 18.79
CA PRO A 95 23.04 -2.47 18.06
C PRO A 95 23.06 -2.67 16.53
N ASP A 96 22.54 -3.78 15.97
CA ASP A 96 22.96 -4.30 14.68
C ASP A 96 21.83 -4.82 13.79
N LEU A 97 20.55 -4.65 14.18
CA LEU A 97 19.39 -5.22 13.49
C LEU A 97 18.46 -4.13 12.94
N ILE A 98 18.02 -4.31 11.68
CA ILE A 98 16.89 -3.57 11.11
C ILE A 98 15.75 -4.55 10.80
N LYS A 99 14.56 -4.24 11.32
CA LYS A 99 13.34 -4.97 11.04
C LYS A 99 12.44 -4.19 10.09
N ILE A 100 12.05 -4.82 8.98
CA ILE A 100 11.17 -4.27 7.96
C ILE A 100 9.86 -5.05 7.99
N ILE A 101 8.77 -4.37 8.29
CA ILE A 101 7.43 -4.95 8.34
C ILE A 101 6.67 -4.41 7.15
N ILE A 102 6.26 -5.28 6.24
CA ILE A 102 5.59 -4.94 5.00
C ILE A 102 4.11 -5.32 5.09
N LYS A 103 3.24 -4.40 4.70
CA LYS A 103 1.85 -4.73 4.36
C LYS A 103 1.79 -5.01 2.87
N GLN A 104 1.40 -6.23 2.53
CA GLN A 104 1.14 -6.61 1.14
C GLN A 104 -0.11 -5.88 0.63
N THR A 105 -0.10 -5.48 -0.66
CA THR A 105 -1.27 -4.91 -1.34
C THR A 105 -2.37 -5.97 -1.49
N ASP A 106 -3.61 -5.56 -1.33
CA ASP A 106 -4.76 -6.43 -1.58
C ASP A 106 -5.01 -6.53 -3.09
N PHE A 107 -5.33 -7.72 -3.59
CA PHE A 107 -5.64 -7.92 -5.00
C PHE A 107 -7.13 -7.66 -5.23
N LEU A 108 -7.44 -6.63 -6.02
CA LEU A 108 -8.82 -6.17 -6.24
C LEU A 108 -9.44 -6.76 -7.50
N ALA A 109 -8.65 -6.95 -8.56
CA ALA A 109 -9.13 -7.42 -9.85
C ALA A 109 -8.00 -8.02 -10.68
N LYS A 110 -8.35 -8.58 -11.84
CA LYS A 110 -7.40 -9.05 -12.86
C LYS A 110 -7.47 -8.16 -14.10
N THR A 111 -6.39 -8.10 -14.84
CA THR A 111 -6.35 -7.45 -16.16
C THR A 111 -5.35 -8.17 -17.07
N THR A 112 -5.41 -7.88 -18.36
CA THR A 112 -4.44 -8.36 -19.34
C THR A 112 -3.62 -7.17 -19.88
N LYS A 113 -2.30 -7.34 -19.90
CA LYS A 113 -1.37 -6.42 -20.57
C LYS A 113 -0.33 -7.22 -21.33
N ASN A 114 -0.14 -6.92 -22.62
CA ASN A 114 0.79 -7.64 -23.50
C ASN A 114 0.57 -9.18 -23.45
N ASN A 115 -0.69 -9.62 -23.56
CA ASN A 115 -1.12 -11.02 -23.49
C ASN A 115 -0.72 -11.77 -22.20
N LYS A 116 -0.40 -11.05 -21.13
CA LYS A 116 -0.10 -11.62 -19.82
C LYS A 116 -1.12 -11.13 -18.79
N ILE A 117 -1.49 -12.02 -17.87
CA ILE A 117 -2.43 -11.70 -16.80
C ILE A 117 -1.68 -11.04 -15.63
N PHE A 118 -2.25 -9.96 -15.14
CA PHE A 118 -1.80 -9.23 -13.97
C PHE A 118 -2.94 -9.08 -12.96
N TYR A 119 -2.59 -8.97 -11.70
CA TYR A 119 -3.50 -8.48 -10.67
C TYR A 119 -3.36 -6.97 -10.52
N ILE A 120 -4.48 -6.31 -10.23
CA ILE A 120 -4.52 -4.90 -9.86
C ILE A 120 -4.54 -4.84 -8.34
N GLY A 121 -3.50 -4.25 -7.76
CA GLY A 121 -3.40 -4.04 -6.32
C GLY A 121 -4.22 -2.85 -5.83
N SER A 122 -4.55 -2.81 -4.54
CA SER A 122 -5.16 -1.67 -3.87
C SER A 122 -4.31 -0.39 -3.97
N ASN A 123 -3.01 -0.55 -4.17
CA ASN A 123 -2.05 0.52 -4.43
C ASN A 123 -2.04 1.02 -5.89
N GLY A 124 -2.91 0.51 -6.76
CA GLY A 124 -2.99 0.86 -8.18
C GLY A 124 -1.91 0.29 -9.09
N LYS A 125 -1.04 -0.54 -8.56
CA LYS A 125 0.04 -1.16 -9.33
C LYS A 125 -0.37 -2.51 -9.89
N LEU A 126 0.26 -2.87 -11.02
CA LEU A 126 0.11 -4.19 -11.62
C LEU A 126 1.10 -5.18 -11.02
N ILE A 127 0.59 -6.31 -10.58
CA ILE A 127 1.37 -7.41 -10.03
C ILE A 127 1.32 -8.58 -11.02
N HIS A 128 2.47 -8.99 -11.52
CA HIS A 128 2.54 -10.15 -12.40
C HIS A 128 2.23 -11.43 -11.64
N THR A 129 1.50 -12.34 -12.25
CA THR A 129 1.08 -13.61 -11.63
C THR A 129 2.23 -14.45 -11.09
N SER A 130 3.42 -14.37 -11.70
CA SER A 130 4.63 -15.08 -11.22
C SER A 130 5.16 -14.61 -9.86
N GLN A 131 4.66 -13.47 -9.36
CA GLN A 131 5.03 -12.92 -8.05
C GLN A 131 4.10 -13.40 -6.93
N ILE A 132 3.08 -14.17 -7.27
CA ILE A 132 2.00 -14.58 -6.35
C ILE A 132 2.04 -16.10 -6.22
N ASP A 133 1.92 -16.57 -4.99
CA ASP A 133 2.01 -18.02 -4.69
C ASP A 133 0.67 -18.74 -4.91
N SER A 134 -0.46 -18.02 -4.90
CA SER A 134 -1.78 -18.60 -5.11
C SER A 134 -2.66 -17.74 -6.03
N PHE A 135 -3.29 -18.38 -7.00
CA PHE A 135 -4.23 -17.73 -7.93
C PHE A 135 -5.61 -17.56 -7.29
N ASN A 136 -6.14 -16.34 -7.29
CA ASN A 136 -7.54 -16.10 -6.96
C ASN A 136 -8.37 -15.93 -8.25
N ASN A 137 -9.05 -16.97 -8.66
CA ASN A 137 -9.89 -16.97 -9.86
C ASN A 137 -11.22 -16.21 -9.68
N LYS A 138 -11.61 -15.89 -8.44
CA LYS A 138 -12.91 -15.26 -8.14
C LYS A 138 -12.91 -13.74 -8.37
N LEU A 139 -11.74 -13.12 -8.56
CA LEU A 139 -11.65 -11.68 -8.78
C LEU A 139 -12.18 -11.29 -10.16
N PRO A 140 -12.88 -10.15 -10.26
CA PRO A 140 -13.41 -9.64 -11.51
C PRO A 140 -12.30 -9.25 -12.48
N PHE A 141 -12.64 -9.16 -13.77
CA PHE A 141 -11.72 -8.75 -14.81
C PHE A 141 -11.92 -7.26 -15.14
N VAL A 142 -10.84 -6.52 -15.36
CA VAL A 142 -10.88 -5.09 -15.73
C VAL A 142 -10.27 -4.90 -17.11
N TYR A 143 -11.09 -4.46 -18.04
CA TYR A 143 -10.69 -4.10 -19.39
C TYR A 143 -10.52 -2.59 -19.49
N THR A 144 -9.27 -2.14 -19.54
CA THR A 144 -8.92 -0.71 -19.66
C THR A 144 -7.63 -0.55 -20.47
N LYS A 145 -7.55 0.54 -21.25
CA LYS A 145 -6.30 1.01 -21.85
C LYS A 145 -5.65 2.13 -21.00
N GLY A 146 -6.33 2.55 -19.95
CA GLY A 146 -5.95 3.71 -19.14
C GLY A 146 -5.29 3.35 -17.81
N ASN A 147 -5.43 4.26 -16.88
CA ASN A 147 -4.86 4.18 -15.55
C ASN A 147 -5.75 3.34 -14.62
N TYR A 148 -5.16 2.41 -13.88
CA TYR A 148 -5.89 1.58 -12.90
C TYR A 148 -6.35 2.38 -11.66
N ILE A 149 -5.88 3.61 -11.47
CA ILE A 149 -6.36 4.51 -10.41
C ILE A 149 -7.85 4.80 -10.56
N ASP A 150 -8.37 4.91 -11.80
CA ASP A 150 -9.79 5.17 -12.03
C ASP A 150 -10.64 3.95 -11.64
N PHE A 151 -10.14 2.74 -11.87
CA PHE A 151 -10.77 1.53 -11.33
C PHE A 151 -10.82 1.54 -9.80
N ILE A 152 -9.75 1.98 -9.12
CA ILE A 152 -9.73 2.06 -7.65
C ILE A 152 -10.75 3.10 -7.14
N LYS A 153 -10.92 4.22 -7.85
CA LYS A 153 -11.96 5.21 -7.53
C LYS A 153 -13.36 4.58 -7.65
N LEU A 154 -13.62 3.89 -8.77
CA LEU A 154 -14.89 3.18 -8.98
C LEU A 154 -15.12 2.13 -7.88
N LYS A 155 -14.11 1.31 -7.58
CA LYS A 155 -14.18 0.31 -6.50
C LYS A 155 -14.59 0.94 -5.16
N LYS A 156 -14.00 2.08 -4.80
CA LYS A 156 -14.37 2.81 -3.58
C LYS A 156 -15.81 3.32 -3.58
N ILE A 157 -16.36 3.68 -4.75
CA ILE A 157 -17.76 4.07 -4.88
C ILE A 157 -18.66 2.85 -4.70
N ILE A 158 -18.31 1.73 -5.33
CA ILE A 158 -19.04 0.46 -5.17
C ILE A 158 -19.06 0.02 -3.70
N ASP A 159 -17.92 0.05 -3.00
CA ASP A 159 -17.80 -0.34 -1.59
C ASP A 159 -18.65 0.53 -0.65
N LYS A 160 -18.89 1.78 -1.01
CA LYS A 160 -19.78 2.69 -0.27
C LYS A 160 -21.25 2.54 -0.65
N SER A 161 -21.53 1.87 -1.76
CA SER A 161 -22.90 1.58 -2.21
C SER A 161 -23.40 0.27 -1.58
N LYS A 162 -24.66 -0.06 -1.83
CA LYS A 162 -25.22 -1.37 -1.47
C LYS A 162 -24.90 -2.45 -2.53
N PHE A 163 -24.33 -2.06 -3.67
CA PHE A 163 -24.03 -2.97 -4.75
C PHE A 163 -22.87 -3.90 -4.36
N GLN A 164 -23.10 -5.20 -4.48
CA GLN A 164 -22.14 -6.20 -4.03
C GLN A 164 -21.03 -6.41 -5.07
N PHE A 165 -19.80 -6.06 -4.71
CA PHE A 165 -18.63 -6.22 -5.57
C PHE A 165 -18.42 -7.66 -6.04
N ASP A 166 -18.71 -8.64 -5.19
CA ASP A 166 -18.53 -10.07 -5.47
C ASP A 166 -19.46 -10.60 -6.56
N THR A 167 -20.55 -9.89 -6.88
CA THR A 167 -21.45 -10.25 -7.99
C THR A 167 -20.92 -9.83 -9.35
N ILE A 168 -19.87 -9.04 -9.40
CA ILE A 168 -19.32 -8.50 -10.64
C ILE A 168 -18.37 -9.52 -11.28
N GLU A 169 -18.56 -9.74 -12.58
CA GLU A 169 -17.70 -10.55 -13.44
C GLU A 169 -16.58 -9.72 -14.06
N SER A 170 -16.95 -8.56 -14.64
CA SER A 170 -15.99 -7.70 -15.34
C SER A 170 -16.39 -6.24 -15.40
N PHE A 171 -15.38 -5.39 -15.62
CA PHE A 171 -15.46 -3.96 -15.79
C PHE A 171 -14.88 -3.57 -17.14
N TYR A 172 -15.55 -2.68 -17.84
CA TYR A 172 -15.13 -2.12 -19.13
C TYR A 172 -15.01 -0.62 -19.02
N TYR A 173 -13.82 -0.08 -19.24
CA TYR A 173 -13.55 1.35 -19.22
C TYR A 173 -13.53 1.92 -20.63
N PHE A 174 -14.21 3.02 -20.84
CA PHE A 174 -14.30 3.71 -22.12
C PHE A 174 -13.54 5.06 -22.07
N PRO A 175 -13.03 5.53 -23.23
CA PRO A 175 -12.33 6.83 -23.32
C PRO A 175 -13.16 8.05 -22.87
N SER A 176 -14.49 7.91 -22.82
CA SER A 176 -15.42 8.91 -22.29
C SER A 176 -15.50 8.90 -20.75
N ASN A 177 -14.50 8.42 -20.04
CA ASN A 177 -14.43 8.27 -18.58
C ASN A 177 -15.57 7.45 -17.96
N ARG A 178 -16.20 6.62 -18.77
CA ARG A 178 -17.37 5.85 -18.39
C ARG A 178 -17.01 4.40 -18.14
N TRP A 179 -17.78 3.78 -17.26
CA TRP A 179 -17.66 2.36 -16.93
C TRP A 179 -18.92 1.60 -17.27
N ASP A 180 -18.76 0.44 -17.88
CA ASP A 180 -19.79 -0.57 -17.93
C ASP A 180 -19.39 -1.74 -17.02
N ILE A 181 -20.38 -2.32 -16.32
CA ILE A 181 -20.19 -3.42 -15.38
C ILE A 181 -20.99 -4.62 -15.86
N LYS A 182 -20.34 -5.75 -16.03
CA LYS A 182 -21.01 -7.02 -16.27
C LYS A 182 -21.07 -7.82 -14.97
N THR A 183 -22.27 -8.27 -14.61
CA THR A 183 -22.47 -9.13 -13.43
C THR A 183 -22.35 -10.60 -13.80
N LYS A 184 -22.12 -11.46 -12.81
CA LYS A 184 -22.08 -12.92 -12.97
C LYS A 184 -23.41 -13.50 -13.44
N ASP A 185 -24.52 -12.82 -13.12
CA ASP A 185 -25.87 -13.18 -13.54
C ASP A 185 -26.22 -12.70 -14.97
N GLY A 186 -25.22 -12.13 -15.66
CA GLY A 186 -25.33 -11.72 -17.06
C GLY A 186 -25.88 -10.31 -17.30
N PHE A 187 -26.15 -9.51 -16.26
CA PHE A 187 -26.55 -8.11 -16.47
C PHE A 187 -25.39 -7.25 -16.92
N LEU A 188 -25.62 -6.41 -17.94
CA LEU A 188 -24.71 -5.36 -18.38
C LEU A 188 -25.25 -4.01 -17.93
N ILE A 189 -24.56 -3.38 -16.98
CA ILE A 189 -24.92 -2.07 -16.43
C ILE A 189 -24.03 -1.02 -17.06
N LYS A 190 -24.61 -0.10 -17.82
CA LYS A 190 -23.89 1.03 -18.42
C LYS A 190 -24.01 2.25 -17.52
N LEU A 191 -22.91 2.64 -16.89
CA LEU A 191 -22.89 3.74 -15.91
C LEU A 191 -22.67 5.10 -16.58
N PRO A 192 -23.20 6.19 -16.00
CA PRO A 192 -22.83 7.55 -16.40
C PRO A 192 -21.40 7.89 -15.97
N GLU A 193 -20.89 9.02 -16.46
CA GLU A 193 -19.62 9.57 -15.99
C GLU A 193 -19.72 10.09 -14.54
N GLU A 194 -20.85 10.73 -14.21
CA GLU A 194 -21.14 11.31 -12.91
C GLU A 194 -22.29 10.57 -12.22
N ASN A 195 -22.46 10.78 -10.89
CA ASN A 195 -23.55 10.22 -10.08
C ASN A 195 -23.59 8.67 -10.07
N ILE A 196 -22.42 8.04 -10.21
CA ILE A 196 -22.27 6.56 -10.25
C ILE A 196 -22.93 5.90 -9.03
N SER A 197 -22.82 6.50 -7.83
CA SER A 197 -23.38 5.91 -6.60
C SER A 197 -24.91 5.78 -6.64
N GLU A 198 -25.60 6.77 -7.21
CA GLU A 198 -27.05 6.72 -7.39
C GLU A 198 -27.45 5.73 -8.47
N SER A 199 -26.74 5.74 -9.58
CA SER A 199 -26.94 4.77 -10.66
C SER A 199 -26.79 3.33 -10.21
N LEU A 200 -25.82 3.03 -9.34
CA LEU A 200 -25.66 1.70 -8.76
C LEU A 200 -26.85 1.30 -7.84
N LYS A 201 -27.42 2.25 -7.10
CA LYS A 201 -28.64 1.98 -6.30
C LYS A 201 -29.83 1.62 -7.20
N PHE A 202 -30.01 2.35 -8.31
CA PHE A 202 -31.06 2.04 -9.27
C PHE A 202 -30.83 0.68 -9.95
N ALA A 203 -29.58 0.40 -10.37
CA ALA A 203 -29.26 -0.91 -10.93
C ALA A 203 -29.58 -2.06 -9.98
N GLU A 204 -29.25 -1.92 -8.69
CA GLU A 204 -29.56 -2.92 -7.65
C GLU A 204 -31.06 -3.16 -7.50
N LEU A 205 -31.87 -2.10 -7.52
CA LEU A 205 -33.33 -2.20 -7.43
C LEU A 205 -33.90 -2.94 -8.64
N ILE A 206 -33.43 -2.61 -9.85
CA ILE A 206 -33.86 -3.25 -11.10
C ILE A 206 -33.53 -4.75 -11.11
N ILE A 207 -32.29 -5.09 -10.74
CA ILE A 207 -31.83 -6.49 -10.70
C ILE A 207 -32.65 -7.33 -9.71
N LYS A 208 -33.08 -6.73 -8.60
CA LYS A 208 -33.90 -7.40 -7.58
C LYS A 208 -35.38 -7.53 -7.97
N ASP A 209 -35.87 -6.69 -8.88
CA ASP A 209 -37.26 -6.72 -9.29
C ASP A 209 -37.49 -7.83 -10.33
N LYS A 210 -38.32 -8.80 -9.97
CA LYS A 210 -38.66 -9.94 -10.83
C LYS A 210 -39.29 -9.53 -12.16
N LYS A 211 -39.88 -8.35 -12.29
CA LYS A 211 -40.48 -7.82 -13.51
C LYS A 211 -39.47 -7.58 -14.63
N PHE A 212 -38.20 -7.33 -14.26
CA PHE A 212 -37.14 -7.02 -15.22
C PHE A 212 -36.13 -8.16 -15.40
N LYS A 213 -36.49 -9.37 -14.97
CA LYS A 213 -35.58 -10.52 -15.00
C LYS A 213 -35.09 -10.86 -16.41
N ASP A 214 -35.90 -10.59 -17.42
CA ASP A 214 -35.59 -10.88 -18.84
C ASP A 214 -34.75 -9.75 -19.47
N LYS A 215 -34.67 -8.57 -18.82
CA LYS A 215 -33.88 -7.42 -19.27
C LYS A 215 -32.45 -7.56 -18.83
N LYS A 216 -31.54 -7.77 -19.77
CA LYS A 216 -30.11 -7.99 -19.46
C LYS A 216 -29.25 -6.74 -19.52
N ILE A 217 -29.69 -5.70 -20.23
CA ILE A 217 -28.97 -4.43 -20.34
C ILE A 217 -29.71 -3.36 -19.54
N ILE A 218 -29.00 -2.75 -18.60
CA ILE A 218 -29.47 -1.61 -17.79
C ILE A 218 -28.62 -0.40 -18.15
N ASP A 219 -29.18 0.48 -18.98
CA ASP A 219 -28.48 1.69 -19.42
C ASP A 219 -28.88 2.90 -18.56
N LEU A 220 -27.94 3.39 -17.77
CA LEU A 220 -28.09 4.50 -16.83
C LEU A 220 -27.27 5.72 -17.24
N ARG A 221 -26.82 5.80 -18.50
CA ARG A 221 -25.92 6.85 -18.98
C ARG A 221 -26.59 8.23 -19.04
N ILE A 222 -27.90 8.27 -19.20
CA ILE A 222 -28.67 9.52 -19.26
C ILE A 222 -29.29 9.75 -17.89
N PHE A 223 -29.01 10.90 -17.29
CA PHE A 223 -29.55 11.28 -16.00
C PHE A 223 -31.11 11.22 -16.00
N ASN A 224 -31.71 10.65 -14.98
CA ASN A 224 -33.14 10.41 -14.82
C ASN A 224 -33.82 9.55 -15.91
N ASN A 225 -33.08 8.94 -16.80
CA ASN A 225 -33.62 8.00 -17.78
C ASN A 225 -32.98 6.63 -17.61
N ILE A 226 -33.84 5.61 -17.51
CA ILE A 226 -33.41 4.21 -17.44
C ILE A 226 -33.89 3.54 -18.72
N VAL A 227 -32.96 3.00 -19.51
CA VAL A 227 -33.30 2.21 -20.68
C VAL A 227 -32.97 0.76 -20.38
N LEU A 228 -34.00 -0.08 -20.50
CA LEU A 228 -33.89 -1.52 -20.31
C LEU A 228 -34.07 -2.22 -21.65
N SER A 229 -33.16 -3.12 -21.98
CA SER A 229 -33.26 -3.92 -23.21
C SER A 229 -32.89 -5.38 -22.93
N ASP A 230 -33.38 -6.23 -23.79
CA ASP A 230 -32.88 -7.59 -23.98
C ASP A 230 -31.51 -7.53 -24.67
N GLU A 231 -30.82 -8.62 -24.83
CA GLU A 231 -29.60 -8.64 -25.64
C GLU A 231 -29.80 -8.08 -27.04
#